data_c3d3b0abaa441530cdcbd48ab94ff6ba
#
_entry.id   c3d3b0abaa441530cdcbd48ab94ff6ba
#
_cell.length_a   1.000
_cell.length_b   1.000
_cell.length_c   1.000
_cell.angle_alpha   90.00
_cell.angle_beta   90.00
_cell.angle_gamma   90.00
#
_symmetry.space_group_name_H-M   'P 1'
#
loop_
_entity.id
_entity.type
_entity.pdbx_description
1 polymer ?
#
loop_
_entity_poly.entity_id
_entity_poly.type
_entity_poly.pdbx_seq_one_letter_code
_entity_poly.pdbx_strand_id
1 'polypeptide(L)'
;MNKTELVAAMAEKTGLSKKDAEASLKAFTEVVAEELKKGEKIQLVGFGTFEVSERAARTGRNPQTGAEMTIAASKSPKFKAGKALKDSLN
;
A
#
# COMPACT_ATOMS: atom_id res chain seq x y z
N MET A 1 -16.17 0.68 5.91
CA MET A 1 -15.83 2.12 5.99
C MET A 1 -15.27 2.56 4.65
N ASN A 2 -15.75 3.66 4.14
CA ASN A 2 -15.21 4.24 2.90
C ASN A 2 -14.28 5.42 3.24
N LYS A 3 -13.73 6.08 2.22
CA LYS A 3 -12.84 7.22 2.40
C LYS A 3 -13.48 8.36 3.18
N THR A 4 -14.73 8.68 2.87
CA THR A 4 -15.46 9.76 3.52
C THR A 4 -15.64 9.49 5.02
N GLU A 5 -15.99 8.28 5.38
CA GLU A 5 -16.14 7.88 6.76
C GLU A 5 -14.80 7.84 7.50
N LEU A 6 -13.74 7.40 6.82
CA LEU A 6 -12.39 7.41 7.38
C LEU A 6 -11.92 8.84 7.68
N VAL A 7 -12.13 9.75 6.75
CA VAL A 7 -11.79 11.18 6.95
C VAL A 7 -12.54 11.78 8.13
N ALA A 8 -13.82 11.48 8.26
CA ALA A 8 -14.62 11.96 9.38
C ALA A 8 -14.09 11.43 10.72
N ALA A 9 -13.72 10.15 10.78
CA ALA A 9 -13.15 9.55 11.97
C ALA A 9 -11.80 10.16 12.34
N MET A 10 -10.97 10.42 11.34
CA MET A 10 -9.68 11.07 11.53
C MET A 10 -9.82 12.51 12.05
N ALA A 11 -10.77 13.25 11.48
CA ALA A 11 -11.05 14.62 11.91
C ALA A 11 -11.49 14.64 13.39
N GLU A 12 -12.33 13.70 13.77
CA GLU A 12 -12.79 13.58 15.16
C GLU A 12 -11.65 13.28 16.13
N LYS A 13 -10.77 12.34 15.76
CA LYS A 13 -9.65 11.96 16.62
C LYS A 13 -8.58 13.05 16.75
N THR A 14 -8.36 13.82 15.72
CA THR A 14 -7.28 14.82 15.67
C THR A 14 -7.73 16.21 16.06
N GLY A 15 -9.02 16.47 16.03
CA GLY A 15 -9.54 17.83 16.19
C GLY A 15 -9.38 18.69 14.95
N LEU A 16 -8.93 18.10 13.84
CA LEU A 16 -8.80 18.81 12.57
C LEU A 16 -10.16 18.94 11.88
N SER A 17 -10.26 19.90 10.96
CA SER A 17 -11.43 19.95 10.08
C SER A 17 -11.43 18.74 9.14
N LYS A 18 -12.58 18.41 8.58
CA LYS A 18 -12.66 17.33 7.58
C LYS A 18 -11.79 17.63 6.37
N LYS A 19 -11.70 18.89 5.97
CA LYS A 19 -10.85 19.34 4.87
C LYS A 19 -9.39 19.04 5.15
N ASP A 20 -8.91 19.39 6.33
CA ASP A 20 -7.51 19.16 6.72
C ASP A 20 -7.21 17.67 6.90
N ALA A 21 -8.15 16.93 7.47
CA ALA A 21 -8.01 15.47 7.60
C ALA A 21 -7.95 14.80 6.23
N GLU A 22 -8.77 15.24 5.27
CA GLU A 22 -8.75 14.72 3.90
C GLU A 22 -7.43 15.04 3.21
N ALA A 23 -6.94 16.27 3.36
CA ALA A 23 -5.66 16.67 2.79
C ALA A 23 -4.50 15.84 3.37
N SER A 24 -4.54 15.57 4.68
CA SER A 24 -3.54 14.73 5.34
C SER A 24 -3.56 13.30 4.81
N LEU A 25 -4.73 12.72 4.65
CA LEU A 25 -4.88 11.37 4.11
C LEU A 25 -4.39 11.30 2.66
N LYS A 26 -4.74 12.29 1.85
CA LYS A 26 -4.30 12.37 0.46
C LYS A 26 -2.77 12.47 0.40
N ALA A 27 -2.17 13.34 1.20
CA ALA A 27 -0.72 13.48 1.27
C ALA A 27 -0.05 12.17 1.68
N PHE A 28 -0.62 11.45 2.67
CA PHE A 28 -0.10 10.17 3.12
C PHE A 28 -0.07 9.15 1.98
N THR A 29 -1.18 9.01 1.25
CA THR A 29 -1.26 8.03 0.16
C THR A 29 -0.32 8.40 -1.00
N GLU A 30 -0.16 9.69 -1.29
CA GLU A 30 0.77 10.16 -2.31
C GLU A 30 2.22 9.87 -1.93
N VAL A 31 2.60 10.14 -0.69
CA VAL A 31 3.95 9.87 -0.20
C VAL A 31 4.25 8.37 -0.22
N VAL A 32 3.30 7.55 0.20
CA VAL A 32 3.45 6.09 0.12
C VAL A 32 3.72 5.66 -1.31
N ALA A 33 2.93 6.14 -2.27
CA ALA A 33 3.11 5.80 -3.68
C ALA A 33 4.47 6.23 -4.20
N GLU A 34 4.91 7.44 -3.86
CA GLU A 34 6.21 7.97 -4.29
C GLU A 34 7.39 7.17 -3.74
N GLU A 35 7.34 6.83 -2.46
CA GLU A 35 8.41 6.05 -1.82
C GLU A 35 8.48 4.62 -2.39
N LEU A 36 7.34 3.98 -2.57
CA LEU A 36 7.29 2.65 -3.16
C LEU A 36 7.77 2.64 -4.62
N LYS A 37 7.51 3.72 -5.35
CA LYS A 37 8.00 3.88 -6.72
C LYS A 37 9.52 3.91 -6.78
N LYS A 38 10.18 4.47 -5.77
CA LYS A 38 11.64 4.48 -5.64
C LYS A 38 12.20 3.14 -5.17
N GLY A 39 11.37 2.19 -4.82
CA GLY A 39 11.79 0.92 -4.23
C GLY A 39 12.05 0.98 -2.73
N GLU A 40 11.73 2.09 -2.09
CA GLU A 40 11.88 2.27 -0.66
C GLU A 40 10.67 1.71 0.08
N LYS A 41 10.88 1.29 1.33
CA LYS A 41 9.79 0.86 2.18
C LYS A 41 9.49 1.90 3.24
N ILE A 42 8.26 1.89 3.73
CA ILE A 42 7.82 2.79 4.78
C ILE A 42 7.45 1.95 5.99
N GLN A 43 8.21 2.08 7.05
CA GLN A 43 7.96 1.36 8.30
C GLN A 43 7.24 2.27 9.30
N LEU A 44 6.03 1.88 9.67
CA LEU A 44 5.26 2.56 10.70
C LEU A 44 5.27 1.71 11.97
N VAL A 45 6.13 2.08 12.91
CA VAL A 45 6.27 1.34 14.16
C VAL A 45 4.93 1.26 14.88
N GLY A 46 4.55 0.05 15.27
CA GLY A 46 3.26 -0.19 15.93
C GLY A 46 2.08 -0.38 14.99
N PHE A 47 2.27 -0.22 13.69
CA PHE A 47 1.20 -0.39 12.71
C PHE A 47 1.56 -1.43 11.66
N GLY A 48 2.60 -1.20 10.89
CA GLY A 48 3.02 -2.10 9.84
C GLY A 48 4.00 -1.47 8.89
N THR A 49 4.31 -2.20 7.83
CA THR A 49 5.30 -1.75 6.83
C THR A 49 4.71 -1.86 5.43
N PHE A 50 4.80 -0.77 4.68
CA PHE A 50 4.52 -0.77 3.25
C PHE A 50 5.80 -1.07 2.51
N GLU A 51 5.78 -2.05 1.60
CA GLU A 51 6.95 -2.43 0.83
C GLU A 51 6.59 -2.78 -0.61
N VAL A 52 7.61 -2.90 -1.44
CA VAL A 52 7.45 -3.29 -2.84
C VAL A 52 7.90 -4.72 -3.00
N SER A 53 7.06 -5.52 -3.66
CA SER A 53 7.42 -6.85 -4.11
C SER A 53 7.70 -6.77 -5.61
N GLU A 54 8.88 -7.21 -6.00
CA GLU A 54 9.26 -7.23 -7.41
C GLU A 54 9.27 -8.65 -7.94
N ARG A 55 8.72 -8.82 -9.14
CA ARG A 55 8.87 -10.04 -9.90
C ARG A 55 9.80 -9.76 -11.07
N ALA A 56 10.86 -10.57 -11.19
CA ALA A 56 11.74 -10.50 -12.34
C ALA A 56 10.98 -10.93 -13.61
N ALA A 57 11.41 -10.43 -14.76
CA ALA A 57 10.91 -10.91 -16.04
C ALA A 57 11.24 -12.40 -16.19
N ARG A 58 10.32 -13.16 -16.76
CA ARG A 58 10.49 -14.59 -16.98
C ARG A 58 9.80 -15.02 -18.25
N THR A 59 10.25 -16.15 -18.80
CA THR A 59 9.63 -16.77 -19.96
C THR A 59 8.61 -17.80 -19.51
N GLY A 60 7.40 -17.71 -20.05
CA GLY A 60 6.35 -18.67 -19.80
C GLY A 60 5.82 -19.24 -21.11
N ARG A 61 4.88 -20.17 -21.03
CA ARG A 61 4.20 -20.72 -22.20
C ARG A 61 2.73 -20.41 -22.17
N ASN A 62 2.20 -20.06 -23.33
CA ASN A 62 0.76 -19.94 -23.49
C ASN A 62 0.15 -21.34 -23.49
N PRO A 63 -0.73 -21.66 -22.53
CA PRO A 63 -1.31 -23.00 -22.44
C PRO A 63 -2.23 -23.37 -23.61
N GLN A 64 -2.73 -22.39 -24.36
CA GLN A 64 -3.61 -22.64 -25.51
C GLN A 64 -2.85 -22.88 -26.79
N THR A 65 -1.77 -22.17 -27.02
CA THR A 65 -0.99 -22.24 -28.27
C THR A 65 0.33 -22.97 -28.10
N GLY A 66 0.80 -23.14 -26.87
CA GLY A 66 2.13 -23.69 -26.57
C GLY A 66 3.28 -22.73 -26.92
N ALA A 67 2.98 -21.53 -27.40
CA ALA A 67 3.99 -20.56 -27.75
C ALA A 67 4.65 -19.98 -26.50
N GLU A 68 5.94 -19.67 -26.61
CA GLU A 68 6.65 -18.98 -25.54
C GLU A 68 6.23 -17.52 -25.49
N MET A 69 6.10 -17.02 -24.27
CA MET A 69 5.80 -15.61 -24.01
C MET A 69 6.67 -15.10 -22.89
N THR A 70 7.08 -13.85 -23.00
CA THR A 70 7.85 -13.19 -21.95
C THR A 70 6.90 -12.51 -20.98
N ILE A 71 7.01 -12.86 -19.71
CA ILE A 71 6.26 -12.20 -18.64
C ILE A 71 7.15 -11.06 -18.14
N ALA A 72 6.69 -9.83 -18.35
CA ALA A 72 7.45 -8.65 -17.97
C ALA A 72 7.65 -8.58 -16.44
N ALA A 73 8.75 -7.97 -16.04
CA ALA A 73 8.99 -7.64 -14.64
C ALA A 73 7.88 -6.72 -14.14
N SER A 74 7.43 -6.93 -12.92
CA SER A 74 6.39 -6.11 -12.33
C SER A 74 6.70 -5.81 -10.88
N LYS A 75 6.18 -4.67 -10.40
CA LYS A 75 6.28 -4.25 -9.02
C LYS A 75 4.87 -4.19 -8.43
N SER A 76 4.71 -4.72 -7.24
CA SER A 76 3.43 -4.72 -6.54
C SER A 76 3.60 -4.18 -5.13
N PRO A 77 2.69 -3.32 -4.67
CA PRO A 77 2.74 -2.87 -3.28
C PRO A 77 2.28 -3.98 -2.35
N LYS A 78 2.92 -4.06 -1.18
CA LYS A 78 2.52 -4.99 -0.13
C LYS A 78 2.49 -4.27 1.20
N PHE A 79 1.58 -4.68 2.05
CA PHE A 79 1.50 -4.22 3.43
C PHE A 79 1.68 -5.41 4.37
N LYS A 80 2.67 -5.31 5.26
CA LYS A 80 2.86 -6.28 6.34
C LYS A 80 2.39 -5.66 7.64
N ALA A 81 1.36 -6.24 8.24
CA ALA A 81 0.87 -5.78 9.53
C ALA A 81 1.94 -5.97 10.61
N GLY A 82 2.10 -4.96 11.43
CA GLY A 82 2.99 -5.05 12.58
C GLY A 82 2.38 -5.90 13.70
N LYS A 83 3.23 -6.35 14.61
CA LYS A 83 2.78 -7.18 15.75
C LYS A 83 1.71 -6.48 16.58
N ALA A 84 1.90 -5.19 16.87
CA ALA A 84 0.95 -4.43 17.66
C ALA A 84 -0.44 -4.37 17.02
N LEU A 85 -0.48 -4.19 15.69
CA LEU A 85 -1.75 -4.18 14.97
C LEU A 85 -2.42 -5.57 15.01
N LYS A 86 -1.65 -6.62 14.77
CA LYS A 86 -2.17 -7.99 14.84
C LYS A 86 -2.69 -8.32 16.22
N ASP A 87 -1.96 -7.95 17.26
CA ASP A 87 -2.34 -8.21 18.64
C ASP A 87 -3.60 -7.46 19.03
N SER A 88 -3.82 -6.26 18.48
CA SER A 88 -5.03 -5.48 18.76
C SER A 88 -6.32 -6.11 18.21
N LEU A 89 -6.20 -7.02 17.27
CA LEU A 89 -7.33 -7.69 16.63
C LEU A 89 -7.67 -9.04 17.28
N ASN A 90 -6.80 -9.54 18.13
CA ASN A 90 -6.93 -10.88 18.74
C ASN A 90 -7.01 -10.82 20.25
#